data_2203060c11aabccb1fe523f07c81a574
#
_entry.id   2203060c11aabccb1fe523f07c81a574
#
_cell.length_a   1.000
_cell.length_b   1.000
_cell.length_c   1.000
_cell.angle_alpha   90.00
_cell.angle_beta   90.00
_cell.angle_gamma   90.00
#
_symmetry.space_group_name_H-M   'P 1'
#
loop_
_entity.id
_entity.type
_entity.pdbx_description
1 polymer ?
#
loop_
_entity_poly.entity_id
_entity_poly.type
_entity_poly.pdbx_seq_one_letter_code
_entity_poly.pdbx_strand_id
1 'polypeptide(L)'
;MSKPIVTLATCADFPNLDEDDRGLPQALSERGIEPRIAVWNDPGVDWSNAGVVVMRSVRDYARKRNYANFLRWARSLERPLNHAEIVDWFGDKHYLKDLAARGVPIIPTTWLEPSANLSKHQVHTRFPAHGDFVIKPAISSGGRG
;
A
#
# COMPACT_ATOMS: atom_id res chain seq x y z
N MET A 1 23.02 20.36 16.61
CA MET A 1 22.15 20.17 15.43
C MET A 1 21.11 19.14 15.78
N SER A 2 19.82 19.37 15.48
CA SER A 2 18.76 18.38 15.68
C SER A 2 18.99 17.18 14.74
N LYS A 3 18.67 15.97 15.22
CA LYS A 3 18.74 14.76 14.39
C LYS A 3 17.68 14.84 13.29
N PRO A 4 17.96 14.31 12.08
CA PRO A 4 16.94 14.16 11.06
C PRO A 4 15.86 13.19 11.55
N ILE A 5 14.59 13.49 11.25
CA ILE A 5 13.43 12.67 11.67
C ILE A 5 12.98 11.79 10.52
N VAL A 6 12.74 10.52 10.82
CA VAL A 6 12.06 9.57 9.93
C VAL A 6 10.86 8.98 10.65
N THR A 7 9.68 9.21 10.11
CA THR A 7 8.44 8.64 10.63
C THR A 7 8.05 7.39 9.84
N LEU A 8 7.99 6.27 10.53
CA LEU A 8 7.51 4.99 10.01
C LEU A 8 5.99 4.96 10.17
N ALA A 9 5.29 5.16 9.06
CA ALA A 9 3.83 5.14 9.08
C ALA A 9 3.32 3.71 9.14
N THR A 10 2.37 3.48 10.04
CA THR A 10 1.72 2.19 10.29
C THR A 10 0.20 2.34 10.34
N CYS A 11 -0.51 1.28 10.68
CA CYS A 11 -1.95 1.29 10.92
C CYS A 11 -2.31 0.80 12.33
N ALA A 12 -3.55 1.00 12.73
CA ALA A 12 -4.02 0.63 14.07
C ALA A 12 -3.91 -0.88 14.38
N ASP A 13 -3.91 -1.74 13.35
CA ASP A 13 -3.70 -3.19 13.54
C ASP A 13 -2.24 -3.52 13.92
N PHE A 14 -1.30 -2.63 13.60
CA PHE A 14 0.14 -2.78 13.86
C PHE A 14 0.73 -1.51 14.48
N PRO A 15 0.26 -1.07 15.67
CA PRO A 15 0.64 0.23 16.24
C PRO A 15 2.15 0.35 16.51
N ASN A 16 2.84 -0.77 16.70
CA ASN A 16 4.29 -0.86 16.91
C ASN A 16 5.02 -1.48 15.70
N LEU A 17 4.50 -1.29 14.50
CA LEU A 17 4.92 -1.91 13.24
C LEU A 17 4.64 -3.43 13.17
N ASP A 18 4.68 -3.95 11.96
CA ASP A 18 4.71 -5.39 11.70
C ASP A 18 6.01 -6.00 12.22
N GLU A 19 6.01 -7.31 12.47
CA GLU A 19 7.16 -8.03 13.01
C GLU A 19 8.42 -7.87 12.15
N ASP A 20 8.26 -7.90 10.83
CA ASP A 20 9.36 -7.71 9.87
C ASP A 20 9.97 -6.30 9.92
N ASP A 21 9.24 -5.31 10.42
CA ASP A 21 9.65 -3.91 10.47
C ASP A 21 10.17 -3.47 11.86
N ARG A 22 10.07 -4.31 12.89
CA ARG A 22 10.43 -3.97 14.29
C ARG A 22 11.89 -3.56 14.50
N GLY A 23 12.79 -4.02 13.64
CA GLY A 23 14.20 -3.65 13.68
C GLY A 23 14.53 -2.27 13.12
N LEU A 24 13.62 -1.67 12.35
CA LEU A 24 13.87 -0.40 11.66
C LEU A 24 14.15 0.78 12.61
N PRO A 25 13.41 0.99 13.72
CA PRO A 25 13.66 2.11 14.63
C PRO A 25 15.07 2.07 15.22
N GLN A 26 15.53 0.89 15.65
CA GLN A 26 16.88 0.72 16.16
C GLN A 26 17.92 1.04 15.09
N ALA A 27 17.77 0.45 13.90
CA ALA A 27 18.69 0.67 12.79
C ALA A 27 18.80 2.13 12.34
N LEU A 28 17.71 2.90 12.43
CA LEU A 28 17.69 4.34 12.17
C LEU A 28 18.43 5.09 13.29
N SER A 29 18.17 4.76 14.55
CA SER A 29 18.81 5.39 15.71
C SER A 29 20.33 5.23 15.69
N GLU A 30 20.82 4.03 15.34
CA GLU A 30 22.24 3.73 15.21
C GLU A 30 22.95 4.57 14.12
N ARG A 31 22.18 5.09 13.16
CA ARG A 31 22.65 6.00 12.11
C ARG A 31 22.44 7.48 12.42
N GLY A 32 22.10 7.80 13.68
CA GLY A 32 21.90 9.19 14.12
C GLY A 32 20.59 9.81 13.66
N ILE A 33 19.62 9.00 13.23
CA ILE A 33 18.29 9.43 12.80
C ILE A 33 17.32 9.25 13.97
N GLU A 34 16.41 10.19 14.17
CA GLU A 34 15.31 10.07 15.15
C GLU A 34 14.15 9.30 14.50
N PRO A 35 13.90 8.03 14.90
CA PRO A 35 12.75 7.29 14.40
C PRO A 35 11.50 7.68 15.16
N ARG A 36 10.40 7.82 14.43
CA ARG A 36 9.05 7.93 14.99
C ARG A 36 8.16 6.84 14.39
N ILE A 37 7.19 6.36 15.15
CA ILE A 37 6.16 5.44 14.66
C ILE A 37 4.83 6.16 14.81
N ALA A 38 4.03 6.20 13.75
CA ALA A 38 2.74 6.87 13.78
C ALA A 38 1.69 6.13 12.94
N VAL A 39 0.49 6.02 13.49
CA VAL A 39 -0.66 5.47 12.75
C VAL A 39 -1.14 6.52 11.75
N TRP A 40 -1.20 6.15 10.47
CA TRP A 40 -1.41 7.09 9.36
C TRP A 40 -2.71 7.90 9.46
N ASN A 41 -3.76 7.36 10.07
CA ASN A 41 -5.08 7.97 10.21
C ASN A 41 -5.42 8.38 11.64
N ASP A 42 -4.43 8.47 12.52
CA ASP A 42 -4.62 9.01 13.87
C ASP A 42 -4.71 10.53 13.80
N PRO A 43 -5.86 11.13 14.22
CA PRO A 43 -6.05 12.57 14.19
C PRO A 43 -5.14 13.33 15.17
N GLY A 44 -4.52 12.64 16.13
CA GLY A 44 -3.57 13.22 17.08
C GLY A 44 -2.17 13.42 16.52
N VAL A 45 -1.87 12.90 15.32
CA VAL A 45 -0.54 13.00 14.71
C VAL A 45 -0.40 14.26 13.88
N ASP A 46 0.59 15.10 14.23
CA ASP A 46 0.99 16.25 13.42
C ASP A 46 1.97 15.82 12.32
N TRP A 47 1.44 15.64 11.12
CA TRP A 47 2.21 15.21 9.95
C TRP A 47 3.08 16.32 9.35
N SER A 48 2.88 17.59 9.70
CA SER A 48 3.72 18.71 9.24
C SER A 48 5.14 18.64 9.80
N ASN A 49 5.29 18.00 10.96
CA ASN A 49 6.58 17.83 11.66
C ASN A 49 7.10 16.39 11.61
N ALA A 50 6.58 15.56 10.69
CA ALA A 50 6.91 14.14 10.61
C ALA A 50 8.30 13.84 10.00
N GLY A 51 8.98 14.84 9.42
CA GLY A 51 10.23 14.62 8.69
C GLY A 51 10.01 13.82 7.41
N VAL A 52 10.87 12.84 7.14
CA VAL A 52 10.64 11.89 6.02
C VAL A 52 9.67 10.81 6.48
N VAL A 53 8.59 10.61 5.73
CA VAL A 53 7.57 9.61 6.06
C VAL A 53 7.75 8.37 5.20
N VAL A 54 7.99 7.22 5.83
CA VAL A 54 8.13 5.92 5.16
C VAL A 54 6.90 5.07 5.46
N MET A 55 6.15 4.71 4.43
CA MET A 55 4.96 3.87 4.55
C MET A 55 5.37 2.40 4.66
N ARG A 56 5.20 1.81 5.84
CA ARG A 56 5.60 0.42 6.10
C ARG A 56 4.40 -0.49 6.36
N SER A 57 3.87 -0.49 7.56
CA SER A 57 2.84 -1.44 8.01
C SER A 57 1.41 -0.91 7.82
N VAL A 58 1.14 -0.14 6.77
CA VAL A 58 -0.15 0.53 6.49
C VAL A 58 -1.16 -0.39 5.79
N ARG A 59 -1.26 -1.65 6.18
CA ARG A 59 -2.04 -2.69 5.46
C ARG A 59 -3.54 -2.44 5.39
N ASP A 60 -4.09 -1.59 6.25
CA ASP A 60 -5.52 -1.28 6.31
C ASP A 60 -5.98 -0.29 5.22
N TYR A 61 -5.05 0.29 4.44
CA TYR A 61 -5.40 1.15 3.30
C TYR A 61 -6.30 0.43 2.28
N ALA A 62 -6.12 -0.88 2.13
CA ALA A 62 -6.87 -1.71 1.19
C ALA A 62 -8.33 -1.94 1.62
N ARG A 63 -8.73 -1.57 2.85
CA ARG A 63 -10.13 -1.62 3.26
C ARG A 63 -10.92 -0.59 2.45
N LYS A 64 -12.06 -1.01 1.88
CA LYS A 64 -12.88 -0.20 0.96
C LYS A 64 -13.13 1.25 1.43
N ARG A 65 -13.28 1.46 2.75
CA ARG A 65 -13.52 2.79 3.34
C ARG A 65 -12.25 3.64 3.52
N ASN A 66 -11.09 3.01 3.50
CA ASN A 66 -9.82 3.67 3.84
C ASN A 66 -9.07 4.17 2.60
N TYR A 67 -9.22 3.52 1.45
CA TYR A 67 -8.36 3.75 0.29
C TYR A 67 -8.32 5.22 -0.14
N ALA A 68 -9.47 5.84 -0.33
CA ALA A 68 -9.52 7.26 -0.73
C ALA A 68 -8.94 8.21 0.32
N ASN A 69 -9.14 7.90 1.62
CA ASN A 69 -8.58 8.69 2.71
C ASN A 69 -7.06 8.50 2.80
N PHE A 70 -6.58 7.28 2.60
CA PHE A 70 -5.16 6.96 2.57
C PHE A 70 -4.43 7.72 1.45
N LEU A 71 -4.99 7.73 0.23
CA LEU A 71 -4.40 8.47 -0.88
C LEU A 71 -4.40 9.99 -0.61
N ARG A 72 -5.47 10.52 0.00
CA ARG A 72 -5.52 11.93 0.37
C ARG A 72 -4.45 12.26 1.41
N TRP A 73 -4.29 11.42 2.43
CA TRP A 73 -3.24 11.57 3.42
C TRP A 73 -1.85 11.49 2.78
N ALA A 74 -1.58 10.48 1.93
CA ALA A 74 -0.30 10.33 1.26
C ALA A 74 0.09 11.56 0.42
N ARG A 75 -0.90 12.17 -0.26
CA ARG A 75 -0.71 13.40 -1.04
C ARG A 75 -0.50 14.65 -0.17
N SER A 76 -0.93 14.64 1.09
CA SER A 76 -0.74 15.76 2.03
C SER A 76 0.65 15.77 2.69
N LEU A 77 1.41 14.70 2.56
CA LEU A 77 2.73 14.58 3.16
C LEU A 77 3.74 15.44 2.39
N GLU A 78 4.57 16.19 3.12
CA GLU A 78 5.61 17.02 2.54
C GLU A 78 6.76 16.19 1.95
N ARG A 79 7.17 15.14 2.66
CA ARG A 79 8.32 14.30 2.29
C ARG A 79 8.02 12.80 2.39
N PRO A 80 7.10 12.28 1.54
CA PRO A 80 6.79 10.85 1.55
C PRO A 80 7.86 10.01 0.83
N LEU A 81 8.10 8.81 1.30
CA LEU A 81 8.79 7.72 0.62
C LEU A 81 7.85 6.50 0.55
N ASN A 82 7.43 6.10 -0.61
CA ASN A 82 7.56 6.68 -1.96
C ASN A 82 6.62 7.88 -2.18
N HIS A 83 6.84 8.61 -3.31
CA HIS A 83 5.93 9.69 -3.70
C HIS A 83 4.48 9.22 -3.83
N ALA A 84 3.53 10.12 -3.52
CA ALA A 84 2.11 9.81 -3.52
C ALA A 84 1.59 9.27 -4.87
N GLU A 85 2.15 9.72 -6.00
CA GLU A 85 1.82 9.21 -7.33
C GLU A 85 2.17 7.73 -7.50
N ILE A 86 3.32 7.31 -6.97
CA ILE A 86 3.73 5.90 -6.99
C ILE A 86 2.83 5.08 -6.06
N VAL A 87 2.47 5.63 -4.90
CA VAL A 87 1.56 4.98 -3.94
C VAL A 87 0.17 4.78 -4.56
N ASP A 88 -0.35 5.79 -5.27
CA ASP A 88 -1.64 5.73 -5.96
C ASP A 88 -1.62 4.67 -7.08
N TRP A 89 -0.61 4.75 -7.95
CA TRP A 89 -0.45 3.82 -9.06
C TRP A 89 -0.28 2.37 -8.58
N PHE A 90 0.60 2.12 -7.62
CA PHE A 90 0.89 0.78 -7.11
C PHE A 90 -0.22 0.22 -6.21
N GLY A 91 -1.03 1.07 -5.59
CA GLY A 91 -2.10 0.69 -4.67
C GLY A 91 -3.23 -0.10 -5.33
N ASP A 92 -3.42 0.06 -6.65
CA ASP A 92 -4.36 -0.69 -7.46
C ASP A 92 -3.59 -1.62 -8.43
N LYS A 93 -3.91 -2.92 -8.42
CA LYS A 93 -3.21 -3.93 -9.23
C LYS A 93 -3.33 -3.71 -10.74
N HIS A 94 -4.18 -2.78 -11.20
CA HIS A 94 -4.23 -2.40 -12.60
C HIS A 94 -2.90 -1.85 -13.13
N TYR A 95 -1.96 -1.44 -12.27
CA TYR A 95 -0.59 -1.10 -12.66
C TYR A 95 0.10 -2.23 -13.47
N LEU A 96 -0.32 -3.48 -13.29
CA LEU A 96 0.20 -4.60 -14.07
C LEU A 96 -0.15 -4.47 -15.57
N LYS A 97 -1.28 -3.85 -15.92
CA LYS A 97 -1.63 -3.55 -17.33
C LYS A 97 -0.62 -2.56 -17.93
N ASP A 98 -0.24 -1.55 -17.16
CA ASP A 98 0.73 -0.53 -17.60
C ASP A 98 2.12 -1.14 -17.77
N LEU A 99 2.52 -2.04 -16.89
CA LEU A 99 3.79 -2.76 -16.99
C LEU A 99 3.81 -3.66 -18.24
N ALA A 100 2.73 -4.44 -18.44
CA ALA A 100 2.60 -5.30 -19.62
C ALA A 100 2.64 -4.50 -20.94
N ALA A 101 1.95 -3.35 -20.98
CA ALA A 101 1.96 -2.46 -22.15
C ALA A 101 3.36 -1.88 -22.46
N ARG A 102 4.23 -1.83 -21.46
CA ARG A 102 5.65 -1.41 -21.59
C ARG A 102 6.61 -2.58 -21.85
N GLY A 103 6.10 -3.78 -22.08
CA GLY A 103 6.90 -4.97 -22.38
C GLY A 103 7.50 -5.65 -21.13
N VAL A 104 7.11 -5.26 -19.92
CA VAL A 104 7.54 -5.93 -18.69
C VAL A 104 6.75 -7.24 -18.57
N PRO A 105 7.42 -8.40 -18.40
CA PRO A 105 6.73 -9.67 -18.18
C PRO A 105 5.89 -9.64 -16.91
N ILE A 106 4.62 -10.01 -17.02
CA ILE A 106 3.71 -10.18 -15.90
C ILE A 106 3.15 -11.60 -15.86
N ILE A 107 2.64 -12.04 -14.72
CA ILE A 107 1.87 -13.27 -14.62
C ILE A 107 0.58 -13.10 -15.46
N PRO A 108 0.21 -14.06 -16.32
CA PRO A 108 -1.03 -14.01 -17.09
C PRO A 108 -2.21 -13.70 -16.18
N THR A 109 -2.92 -12.62 -16.47
CA THR A 109 -3.98 -12.10 -15.60
C THR A 109 -5.24 -11.80 -16.39
N THR A 110 -6.36 -12.35 -15.94
CA THR A 110 -7.70 -12.04 -16.45
C THR A 110 -8.35 -11.00 -15.55
N TRP A 111 -8.80 -9.90 -16.12
CA TRP A 111 -9.44 -8.81 -15.41
C TRP A 111 -10.96 -8.93 -15.46
N LEU A 112 -11.61 -8.86 -14.31
CA LEU A 112 -13.05 -8.86 -14.16
C LEU A 112 -13.48 -7.48 -13.69
N GLU A 113 -13.79 -6.60 -14.62
CA GLU A 113 -14.16 -5.22 -14.32
C GLU A 113 -15.63 -5.13 -13.87
N PRO A 114 -15.94 -4.41 -12.78
CA PRO A 114 -17.32 -4.23 -12.32
C PRO A 114 -18.23 -3.60 -13.38
N SER A 115 -17.69 -2.70 -14.21
CA SER A 115 -18.42 -2.03 -15.30
C SER A 115 -18.89 -2.97 -16.41
N ALA A 116 -18.30 -4.16 -16.52
CA ALA A 116 -18.67 -5.15 -17.53
C ALA A 116 -20.00 -5.85 -17.24
N ASN A 117 -20.57 -5.68 -16.02
CA ASN A 117 -21.84 -6.27 -15.59
C ASN A 117 -22.00 -7.76 -15.96
N LEU A 118 -20.93 -8.54 -15.75
CA LEU A 118 -20.86 -9.94 -16.16
C LEU A 118 -21.86 -10.79 -15.37
N SER A 119 -22.61 -11.64 -16.07
CA SER A 119 -23.39 -12.68 -15.45
C SER A 119 -22.49 -13.74 -14.78
N LYS A 120 -23.02 -14.52 -13.85
CA LYS A 120 -22.28 -15.63 -13.22
C LYS A 120 -21.65 -16.57 -14.24
N HIS A 121 -22.38 -16.92 -15.30
CA HIS A 121 -21.90 -17.77 -16.37
C HIS A 121 -20.69 -17.14 -17.10
N GLN A 122 -20.77 -15.86 -17.46
CA GLN A 122 -19.69 -15.14 -18.12
C GLN A 122 -18.45 -15.00 -17.22
N VAL A 123 -18.63 -14.91 -15.90
CA VAL A 123 -17.50 -14.94 -14.96
C VAL A 123 -16.85 -16.32 -14.96
N HIS A 124 -17.65 -17.40 -14.87
CA HIS A 124 -17.14 -18.78 -14.89
C HIS A 124 -16.35 -19.12 -16.14
N THR A 125 -16.80 -18.66 -17.33
CA THR A 125 -16.11 -18.94 -18.60
C THR A 125 -14.77 -18.23 -18.73
N ARG A 126 -14.43 -17.30 -17.83
CA ARG A 126 -13.13 -16.60 -17.83
C ARG A 126 -12.10 -17.25 -16.93
N PHE A 127 -12.49 -18.25 -16.14
CA PHE A 127 -11.54 -19.03 -15.36
C PHE A 127 -10.85 -20.08 -16.24
N PRO A 128 -9.58 -20.39 -15.98
CA PRO A 128 -8.89 -21.49 -16.64
C PRO A 128 -9.67 -22.81 -16.44
N ALA A 129 -9.81 -23.59 -17.49
CA ALA A 129 -10.46 -24.90 -17.39
C ALA A 129 -9.60 -25.93 -16.65
N HIS A 130 -8.28 -25.70 -16.58
CA HIS A 130 -7.30 -26.58 -15.94
C HIS A 130 -6.21 -25.74 -15.26
N GLY A 131 -5.61 -26.33 -14.22
CA GLY A 131 -4.52 -25.72 -13.45
C GLY A 131 -5.01 -24.84 -12.29
N ASP A 132 -4.04 -24.37 -11.51
CA ASP A 132 -4.28 -23.52 -10.35
C ASP A 132 -4.37 -22.05 -10.75
N PHE A 133 -5.24 -21.31 -10.09
CA PHE A 133 -5.35 -19.86 -10.25
C PHE A 133 -5.64 -19.18 -8.91
N VAL A 134 -5.32 -17.90 -8.83
CA VAL A 134 -5.56 -17.08 -7.65
C VAL A 134 -6.47 -15.92 -8.02
N ILE A 135 -7.54 -15.73 -7.25
CA ILE A 135 -8.42 -14.57 -7.37
C ILE A 135 -7.95 -13.52 -6.36
N LYS A 136 -7.76 -12.30 -6.83
CA LYS A 136 -7.34 -11.17 -5.98
C LYS A 136 -8.21 -9.95 -6.25
N PRO A 137 -8.68 -9.23 -5.23
CA PRO A 137 -9.23 -7.89 -5.45
C PRO A 137 -8.18 -6.96 -6.06
N ALA A 138 -8.60 -6.02 -6.92
CA ALA A 138 -7.70 -5.04 -7.52
C ALA A 138 -6.97 -4.22 -6.43
N ILE A 139 -7.70 -3.79 -5.41
CA ILE A 139 -7.15 -3.11 -4.23
C ILE A 139 -7.18 -4.10 -3.05
N SER A 140 -6.02 -4.60 -2.65
CA SER A 140 -5.88 -5.50 -1.50
C SER A 140 -4.46 -5.53 -0.96
N SER A 141 -4.30 -5.93 0.30
CA SER A 141 -3.02 -6.03 0.99
C SER A 141 -2.98 -7.24 1.92
N GLY A 142 -1.80 -7.82 2.14
CA GLY A 142 -1.57 -8.86 3.13
C GLY A 142 -2.24 -10.20 2.85
N GLY A 143 -2.52 -10.54 1.57
CA GLY A 143 -3.16 -11.80 1.19
C GLY A 143 -4.62 -11.93 1.65
N ARG A 144 -5.24 -10.83 2.06
CA ARG A 144 -6.66 -10.79 2.44
C ARG A 144 -7.49 -10.48 1.19
N GLY A 145 -8.40 -11.37 0.85
CA GLY A 145 -9.35 -11.23 -0.26
C GLY A 145 -10.62 -12.00 0.03
#